data_fd92f75f5d8a74ae5ad733c8d58d4d7f
#
_entry.id   fd92f75f5d8a74ae5ad733c8d58d4d7f
#
_cell.length_a   1.000
_cell.length_b   1.000
_cell.length_c   1.000
_cell.angle_alpha   90.00
_cell.angle_beta   90.00
_cell.angle_gamma   90.00
#
_symmetry.space_group_name_H-M   'P 1'
#
loop_
_entity.id
_entity.type
_entity.pdbx_description
1 polymer ?
#
loop_
_entity_poly.entity_id
_entity_poly.type
_entity_poly.pdbx_seq_one_letter_code
_entity_poly.pdbx_strand_id
1 'polypeptide(L)'
;MEEDEDFLDAEIVLEGEKLSVNVSLLPLLGQKKENLGTMLMIEDISSEKRMKSTMSRYMDPELADQLMNAGESDDIMGGKQSVGTVLFSDVRSFTTITEELGAQGTVKLLNEYFTIMVDCITDEGGMLDKFIGDAMMCIFGTPVPHDDDPDRAVRAAIRMMTDLNVFNEKRSTEGKMPIDHGMGINTDSIVSGNIGSPKRMDYTVIGDGVNLAARIESACKQYGAHILISEYTYKAVKATYRTRQVDYVIVKGKTEPVGVYEVLDFHNDTSYPNLVEALGVFNDGYRSWNEAKWDQAIKLFKDVKKINPNDKAAQLYLDRCDHMKKNPPKGDWDGVWIMTTK
;
A
#
# COMPACT_ATOMS: atom_id res chain seq x y z
N MET A 1 -13.94 33.69 37.38
CA MET A 1 -13.77 32.35 36.81
C MET A 1 -14.07 31.37 37.94
N GLU A 2 -15.05 30.48 37.75
CA GLU A 2 -15.44 29.45 38.75
C GLU A 2 -15.05 28.04 38.30
N GLU A 3 -14.52 27.89 37.07
CA GLU A 3 -14.10 26.62 36.48
C GLU A 3 -12.66 26.73 35.94
N ASP A 4 -12.00 25.60 35.84
CA ASP A 4 -10.66 25.47 35.26
C ASP A 4 -10.79 25.68 33.73
N GLU A 5 -9.87 26.45 33.15
CA GLU A 5 -9.78 26.66 31.71
C GLU A 5 -8.39 26.22 31.23
N ASP A 6 -8.34 25.30 30.27
CA ASP A 6 -7.13 24.82 29.65
C ASP A 6 -7.08 25.23 28.16
N PHE A 7 -5.93 25.81 27.79
CA PHE A 7 -5.59 26.11 26.39
C PHE A 7 -4.38 25.25 26.02
N LEU A 8 -4.67 24.20 25.29
CA LEU A 8 -3.62 23.28 24.84
C LEU A 8 -3.03 23.78 23.52
N ASP A 9 -1.72 23.62 23.37
CA ASP A 9 -0.99 23.89 22.13
C ASP A 9 -1.12 25.34 21.63
N ALA A 10 -1.10 26.30 22.54
CA ALA A 10 -1.12 27.72 22.21
C ALA A 10 0.27 28.20 21.75
N GLU A 11 0.31 29.15 20.80
CA GLU A 11 1.54 29.85 20.45
C GLU A 11 1.62 31.17 21.25
N ILE A 12 2.73 31.37 21.97
CA ILE A 12 3.06 32.64 22.60
C ILE A 12 4.40 33.17 22.09
N VAL A 13 4.58 34.48 22.18
CA VAL A 13 5.88 35.12 21.92
C VAL A 13 6.44 35.63 23.22
N LEU A 14 7.56 35.05 23.65
CA LEU A 14 8.27 35.49 24.85
C LEU A 14 9.68 35.96 24.46
N GLU A 15 10.05 37.18 24.82
CA GLU A 15 11.36 37.79 24.50
C GLU A 15 11.73 37.73 22.97
N GLY A 16 10.73 37.68 22.10
CA GLY A 16 10.91 37.62 20.65
C GLY A 16 11.01 36.21 20.06
N GLU A 17 11.00 35.20 20.89
CA GLU A 17 10.95 33.80 20.50
C GLU A 17 9.51 33.27 20.52
N LYS A 18 9.16 32.48 19.51
CA LYS A 18 7.87 31.75 19.44
C LYS A 18 7.99 30.45 20.22
N LEU A 19 7.13 30.29 21.22
CA LEU A 19 7.02 29.10 22.04
C LEU A 19 5.65 28.45 21.84
N SER A 20 5.62 27.12 21.83
CA SER A 20 4.38 26.35 21.96
C SER A 20 4.19 25.99 23.43
N VAL A 21 3.02 26.29 23.96
CA VAL A 21 2.76 26.14 25.38
C VAL A 21 1.37 25.54 25.64
N ASN A 22 1.25 24.81 26.75
CA ASN A 22 -0.02 24.53 27.38
C ASN A 22 -0.24 25.60 28.47
N VAL A 23 -1.43 26.19 28.51
CA VAL A 23 -1.78 27.23 29.49
C VAL A 23 -2.99 26.75 30.27
N SER A 24 -2.87 26.66 31.61
CA SER A 24 -3.97 26.33 32.50
C SER A 24 -4.26 27.51 33.41
N LEU A 25 -5.52 27.88 33.50
CA LEU A 25 -6.06 28.90 34.41
C LEU A 25 -6.88 28.20 35.49
N LEU A 26 -6.38 28.26 36.72
CA LEU A 26 -6.97 27.60 37.88
C LEU A 26 -7.42 28.62 38.91
N PRO A 27 -8.69 28.58 39.38
CA PRO A 27 -9.13 29.49 40.45
C PRO A 27 -8.44 29.12 41.79
N LEU A 28 -7.84 30.09 42.42
CA LEU A 28 -7.29 29.93 43.78
C LEU A 28 -8.40 30.20 44.79
N LEU A 29 -8.80 29.14 45.49
CA LEU A 29 -9.84 29.24 46.51
C LEU A 29 -9.23 29.20 47.92
N GLY A 30 -9.68 30.08 48.78
CA GLY A 30 -9.36 30.07 50.18
C GLY A 30 -10.09 28.95 50.96
N GLN A 31 -9.75 28.79 52.27
CA GLN A 31 -10.35 27.75 53.11
C GLN A 31 -11.88 27.86 53.23
N LYS A 32 -12.46 29.04 53.03
CA LYS A 32 -13.92 29.26 53.02
C LYS A 32 -14.51 29.32 51.62
N LYS A 33 -13.76 28.81 50.63
CA LYS A 33 -14.13 28.85 49.18
C LYS A 33 -14.24 30.27 48.59
N GLU A 34 -13.71 31.30 49.29
CA GLU A 34 -13.57 32.63 48.72
C GLU A 34 -12.51 32.62 47.60
N ASN A 35 -12.79 33.31 46.51
CA ASN A 35 -11.86 33.46 45.41
C ASN A 35 -10.70 34.39 45.81
N LEU A 36 -9.50 33.84 45.90
CA LEU A 36 -8.28 34.56 46.23
C LEU A 36 -7.54 35.10 45.02
N GLY A 37 -7.87 34.59 43.82
CA GLY A 37 -7.21 34.94 42.57
C GLY A 37 -7.28 33.83 41.54
N THR A 38 -6.46 33.94 40.50
CA THR A 38 -6.31 32.94 39.47
C THR A 38 -4.84 32.55 39.37
N MET A 39 -4.55 31.26 39.37
CA MET A 39 -3.22 30.74 39.09
C MET A 39 -3.13 30.51 37.58
N LEU A 40 -2.10 31.06 36.96
CA LEU A 40 -1.71 30.81 35.60
C LEU A 40 -0.54 29.82 35.59
N MET A 41 -0.72 28.69 34.97
CA MET A 41 0.34 27.70 34.72
C MET A 41 0.66 27.68 33.23
N ILE A 42 1.93 27.84 32.91
CA ILE A 42 2.41 27.79 31.50
C ILE A 42 3.46 26.71 31.45
N GLU A 43 3.22 25.72 30.62
CA GLU A 43 4.14 24.63 30.33
C GLU A 43 4.70 24.80 28.92
N ASP A 44 6.02 24.94 28.78
CA ASP A 44 6.68 25.03 27.47
C ASP A 44 6.82 23.62 26.86
N ILE A 45 6.09 23.36 25.80
CA ILE A 45 6.10 22.10 25.04
C ILE A 45 6.86 22.21 23.71
N SER A 46 7.66 23.26 23.53
CA SER A 46 8.36 23.51 22.24
C SER A 46 9.41 22.46 21.92
N SER A 47 10.04 21.86 22.93
CA SER A 47 11.02 20.78 22.74
C SER A 47 10.36 19.47 22.32
N GLU A 48 9.26 19.09 22.97
CA GLU A 48 8.44 17.94 22.68
C GLU A 48 7.87 18.02 21.26
N LYS A 49 7.32 19.18 20.89
CA LYS A 49 6.83 19.43 19.53
C LYS A 49 7.90 19.31 18.46
N ARG A 50 9.08 19.89 18.72
CA ARG A 50 10.22 19.77 17.80
C ARG A 50 10.68 18.32 17.66
N MET A 51 10.74 17.58 18.76
CA MET A 51 11.07 16.16 18.77
C MET A 51 10.03 15.37 17.99
N LYS A 52 8.73 15.54 18.28
CA LYS A 52 7.63 14.88 17.56
C LYS A 52 7.68 15.19 16.06
N SER A 53 7.84 16.47 15.68
CA SER A 53 7.95 16.88 14.27
C SER A 53 9.19 16.30 13.59
N THR A 54 10.28 16.09 14.31
CA THR A 54 11.47 15.43 13.77
C THR A 54 11.24 13.94 13.62
N MET A 55 10.66 13.28 14.62
CA MET A 55 10.35 11.85 14.58
C MET A 55 9.36 11.52 13.44
N SER A 56 8.32 12.34 13.24
CA SER A 56 7.33 12.15 12.17
C SER A 56 7.89 12.27 10.74
N ARG A 57 9.13 12.73 10.58
CA ARG A 57 9.83 12.69 9.29
C ARG A 57 10.52 11.34 9.00
N TYR A 58 10.74 10.54 10.04
CA TYR A 58 11.50 9.29 9.95
C TYR A 58 10.67 8.08 10.35
N MET A 59 9.46 8.26 10.90
CA MET A 59 8.54 7.19 11.27
C MET A 59 7.09 7.69 11.15
N ASP A 60 6.16 6.77 11.17
CA ASP A 60 4.74 7.06 11.16
C ASP A 60 4.34 7.94 12.37
N PRO A 61 3.47 8.97 12.18
CA PRO A 61 3.06 9.86 13.26
C PRO A 61 2.34 9.16 14.43
N GLU A 62 1.49 8.16 14.13
CA GLU A 62 0.77 7.41 15.18
C GLU A 62 1.73 6.54 16.00
N LEU A 63 2.73 5.96 15.32
CA LEU A 63 3.79 5.23 15.98
C LEU A 63 4.65 6.15 16.86
N ALA A 64 4.96 7.36 16.37
CA ALA A 64 5.71 8.37 17.15
C ALA A 64 4.93 8.74 18.43
N ASP A 65 3.60 8.93 18.33
CA ASP A 65 2.74 9.21 19.47
C ASP A 65 2.69 8.05 20.48
N GLN A 66 2.59 6.82 20.01
CA GLN A 66 2.65 5.65 20.89
C GLN A 66 3.98 5.56 21.63
N LEU A 67 5.11 5.77 20.95
CA LEU A 67 6.43 5.73 21.57
C LEU A 67 6.66 6.86 22.59
N MET A 68 6.11 8.05 22.35
CA MET A 68 6.20 9.17 23.28
C MET A 68 5.32 8.97 24.53
N ASN A 69 4.20 8.27 24.38
CA ASN A 69 3.26 7.96 25.46
C ASN A 69 3.59 6.65 26.20
N ALA A 70 4.44 5.80 25.63
CA ALA A 70 4.89 4.57 26.27
C ALA A 70 5.83 4.90 27.43
N GLY A 71 5.48 4.45 28.65
CA GLY A 71 6.36 4.58 29.81
C GLY A 71 7.60 3.69 29.69
N GLU A 72 8.64 3.96 30.54
CA GLU A 72 9.90 3.20 30.57
C GLU A 72 9.75 1.68 30.82
N SER A 73 8.55 1.19 31.15
CA SER A 73 8.28 -0.19 31.53
C SER A 73 7.65 -1.04 30.43
N ASP A 74 7.30 -0.48 29.29
CA ASP A 74 6.73 -1.26 28.19
C ASP A 74 7.84 -2.04 27.47
N ASP A 75 7.58 -3.33 27.27
CA ASP A 75 8.49 -4.26 26.61
C ASP A 75 8.71 -3.78 25.14
N ILE A 76 9.71 -2.90 24.98
CA ILE A 76 10.03 -2.25 23.70
C ILE A 76 10.40 -3.30 22.64
N MET A 77 10.79 -4.51 23.07
CA MET A 77 11.12 -5.65 22.22
C MET A 77 10.01 -6.69 22.30
N GLY A 78 9.23 -6.79 21.25
CA GLY A 78 8.20 -7.83 21.16
C GLY A 78 7.35 -7.67 19.89
N GLY A 79 6.83 -8.78 19.39
CA GLY A 79 5.95 -8.80 18.23
C GLY A 79 4.54 -9.22 18.64
N LYS A 80 3.53 -8.52 18.13
CA LYS A 80 2.11 -8.88 18.28
C LYS A 80 1.60 -9.52 16.99
N GLN A 81 1.02 -10.70 17.10
CA GLN A 81 0.35 -11.33 15.97
C GLN A 81 -1.03 -10.69 15.76
N SER A 82 -1.30 -10.27 14.54
CA SER A 82 -2.57 -9.67 14.11
C SER A 82 -2.84 -10.00 12.65
N VAL A 83 -4.05 -9.72 12.18
CA VAL A 83 -4.32 -9.68 10.74
C VAL A 83 -3.94 -8.30 10.25
N GLY A 84 -3.19 -8.24 9.14
CA GLY A 84 -2.82 -6.99 8.48
C GLY A 84 -2.82 -7.13 6.97
N THR A 85 -2.93 -6.03 6.29
CA THR A 85 -2.86 -5.97 4.83
C THR A 85 -1.58 -5.26 4.41
N VAL A 86 -0.75 -5.97 3.66
CA VAL A 86 0.55 -5.48 3.18
C VAL A 86 0.47 -5.14 1.71
N LEU A 87 0.93 -3.96 1.36
CA LEU A 87 1.05 -3.46 0.00
C LEU A 87 2.53 -3.25 -0.34
N PHE A 88 2.98 -3.86 -1.42
CA PHE A 88 4.24 -3.54 -2.08
C PHE A 88 3.97 -2.80 -3.38
N SER A 89 4.76 -1.77 -3.69
CA SER A 89 4.78 -1.14 -5.00
C SER A 89 6.21 -1.00 -5.51
N ASP A 90 6.42 -1.12 -6.83
CA ASP A 90 7.73 -1.00 -7.49
C ASP A 90 7.60 -0.23 -8.81
N VAL A 91 8.54 0.68 -9.09
CA VAL A 91 8.57 1.47 -10.33
C VAL A 91 9.08 0.60 -11.48
N ARG A 92 8.36 0.56 -12.57
CA ARG A 92 8.74 -0.21 -13.75
C ARG A 92 9.85 0.47 -14.53
N SER A 93 10.78 -0.35 -15.01
CA SER A 93 11.92 0.12 -15.82
C SER A 93 12.74 1.22 -15.14
N PHE A 94 12.82 1.20 -13.80
CA PHE A 94 13.51 2.23 -13.01
C PHE A 94 14.98 2.40 -13.43
N THR A 95 15.69 1.30 -13.72
CA THR A 95 17.09 1.36 -14.22
C THR A 95 17.21 2.23 -15.45
N THR A 96 16.32 2.08 -16.43
CA THR A 96 16.33 2.90 -17.65
C THR A 96 16.08 4.38 -17.33
N ILE A 97 15.14 4.66 -16.43
CA ILE A 97 14.81 6.03 -15.98
C ILE A 97 16.03 6.68 -15.30
N THR A 98 16.74 5.93 -14.44
CA THR A 98 17.91 6.45 -13.72
C THR A 98 19.12 6.71 -14.62
N GLU A 99 19.31 5.87 -15.64
CA GLU A 99 20.35 6.08 -16.65
C GLU A 99 20.13 7.37 -17.45
N GLU A 100 18.86 7.71 -17.76
CA GLU A 100 18.51 8.92 -18.48
C GLU A 100 18.63 10.19 -17.61
N LEU A 101 18.17 10.12 -16.35
CA LEU A 101 18.08 11.29 -15.46
C LEU A 101 19.37 11.61 -14.71
N GLY A 102 20.25 10.62 -14.54
CA GLY A 102 21.40 10.72 -13.66
C GLY A 102 21.02 10.81 -12.17
N ALA A 103 22.00 10.82 -11.28
CA ALA A 103 21.78 10.68 -9.84
C ALA A 103 20.89 11.78 -9.24
N GLN A 104 21.15 13.04 -9.54
CA GLN A 104 20.36 14.17 -9.00
C GLN A 104 18.93 14.20 -9.54
N GLY A 105 18.76 13.92 -10.84
CA GLY A 105 17.44 13.83 -11.46
C GLY A 105 16.60 12.68 -10.88
N THR A 106 17.24 11.55 -10.62
CA THR A 106 16.61 10.38 -9.99
C THR A 106 16.11 10.71 -8.59
N VAL A 107 16.94 11.32 -7.73
CA VAL A 107 16.53 11.70 -6.36
C VAL A 107 15.35 12.67 -6.40
N LYS A 108 15.40 13.67 -7.28
CA LYS A 108 14.29 14.62 -7.43
C LYS A 108 13.01 13.92 -7.86
N LEU A 109 13.10 13.04 -8.85
CA LEU A 109 11.96 12.26 -9.33
C LEU A 109 11.36 11.38 -8.23
N LEU A 110 12.19 10.63 -7.51
CA LEU A 110 11.73 9.76 -6.41
C LEU A 110 11.04 10.57 -5.31
N ASN A 111 11.58 11.72 -4.94
CA ASN A 111 10.96 12.57 -3.92
C ASN A 111 9.59 13.08 -4.38
N GLU A 112 9.45 13.53 -5.64
CA GLU A 112 8.16 13.97 -6.19
C GLU A 112 7.16 12.80 -6.25
N TYR A 113 7.59 11.63 -6.73
CA TYR A 113 6.78 10.42 -6.82
C TYR A 113 6.35 9.90 -5.45
N PHE A 114 7.29 9.73 -4.53
CA PHE A 114 7.00 9.21 -3.20
C PHE A 114 6.09 10.12 -2.40
N THR A 115 6.20 11.44 -2.54
CA THR A 115 5.28 12.38 -1.89
C THR A 115 3.84 12.06 -2.27
N ILE A 116 3.55 11.91 -3.57
CA ILE A 116 2.19 11.60 -4.05
C ILE A 116 1.73 10.23 -3.55
N MET A 117 2.62 9.22 -3.62
CA MET A 117 2.25 7.85 -3.24
C MET A 117 2.01 7.70 -1.74
N VAL A 118 2.85 8.35 -0.92
CA VAL A 118 2.70 8.32 0.54
C VAL A 118 1.41 9.03 0.96
N ASP A 119 1.06 10.16 0.34
CA ASP A 119 -0.21 10.85 0.61
C ASP A 119 -1.41 9.92 0.34
N CYS A 120 -1.38 9.13 -0.75
CA CYS A 120 -2.44 8.15 -1.03
C CYS A 120 -2.57 7.06 0.06
N ILE A 121 -1.45 6.63 0.63
CA ILE A 121 -1.41 5.61 1.69
C ILE A 121 -1.91 6.18 3.01
N THR A 122 -1.37 7.33 3.43
CA THR A 122 -1.69 7.93 4.74
C THR A 122 -3.12 8.45 4.82
N ASP A 123 -3.66 9.02 3.74
CA ASP A 123 -5.05 9.47 3.69
C ASP A 123 -6.06 8.32 3.83
N GLU A 124 -5.68 7.09 3.47
CA GLU A 124 -6.47 5.88 3.71
C GLU A 124 -6.13 5.18 5.05
N GLY A 125 -5.33 5.82 5.89
CA GLY A 125 -4.94 5.28 7.21
C GLY A 125 -3.94 4.13 7.14
N GLY A 126 -3.16 4.04 6.06
CA GLY A 126 -2.05 3.11 5.92
C GLY A 126 -0.75 3.70 6.43
N MET A 127 0.12 2.87 6.95
CA MET A 127 1.46 3.21 7.41
C MET A 127 2.49 2.89 6.32
N LEU A 128 3.37 3.84 6.01
CA LEU A 128 4.59 3.56 5.25
C LEU A 128 5.59 2.85 6.18
N ASP A 129 5.92 1.59 5.88
CA ASP A 129 6.94 0.87 6.62
C ASP A 129 8.35 1.32 6.19
N LYS A 130 8.65 1.20 4.91
CA LYS A 130 9.96 1.62 4.37
C LYS A 130 9.97 1.79 2.86
N PHE A 131 10.94 2.58 2.40
CA PHE A 131 11.36 2.57 1.00
C PHE A 131 12.44 1.49 0.77
N ILE A 132 12.35 0.79 -0.35
CA ILE A 132 13.32 -0.25 -0.76
C ILE A 132 13.80 0.11 -2.17
N GLY A 133 14.74 1.06 -2.25
CA GLY A 133 15.14 1.65 -3.52
C GLY A 133 14.03 2.51 -4.12
N ASP A 134 13.46 2.08 -5.23
CA ASP A 134 12.30 2.66 -5.92
C ASP A 134 10.96 2.01 -5.53
N ALA A 135 11.02 1.00 -4.66
CA ALA A 135 9.86 0.30 -4.13
C ALA A 135 9.42 0.88 -2.77
N MET A 136 8.15 0.66 -2.43
CA MET A 136 7.59 0.96 -1.11
C MET A 136 6.95 -0.29 -0.52
N MET A 137 7.09 -0.42 0.80
CA MET A 137 6.33 -1.36 1.61
C MET A 137 5.41 -0.56 2.54
N CYS A 138 4.11 -0.83 2.46
CA CYS A 138 3.09 -0.15 3.25
C CYS A 138 2.21 -1.19 3.94
N ILE A 139 1.63 -0.82 5.08
CA ILE A 139 0.88 -1.72 5.93
C ILE A 139 -0.42 -1.04 6.36
N PHE A 140 -1.52 -1.81 6.40
CA PHE A 140 -2.81 -1.43 6.95
C PHE A 140 -3.17 -2.42 8.05
N GLY A 141 -3.74 -1.93 9.16
CA GLY A 141 -4.12 -2.75 10.30
C GLY A 141 -3.08 -2.83 11.41
N THR A 142 -2.03 -2.01 11.34
CA THR A 142 -1.04 -1.83 12.40
C THR A 142 -0.36 -0.46 12.27
N PRO A 143 -0.04 0.24 13.37
CA PRO A 143 -0.27 -0.13 14.76
C PRO A 143 -1.75 -0.12 15.18
N VAL A 144 -2.61 0.62 14.45
CA VAL A 144 -4.04 0.75 14.74
C VAL A 144 -4.85 -0.02 13.70
N PRO A 145 -5.58 -1.09 14.10
CA PRO A 145 -6.40 -1.85 13.17
C PRO A 145 -7.75 -1.17 12.92
N HIS A 146 -8.27 -1.32 11.68
CA HIS A 146 -9.62 -0.94 11.29
C HIS A 146 -10.33 -2.14 10.66
N ASP A 147 -11.66 -2.16 10.74
CA ASP A 147 -12.45 -3.28 10.22
C ASP A 147 -12.37 -3.40 8.69
N ASP A 148 -12.03 -2.31 8.00
CA ASP A 148 -11.97 -2.19 6.54
C ASP A 148 -10.54 -2.05 5.98
N ASP A 149 -9.51 -2.46 6.71
CA ASP A 149 -8.11 -2.35 6.29
C ASP A 149 -7.80 -2.93 4.89
N PRO A 150 -8.37 -4.09 4.48
CA PRO A 150 -8.20 -4.60 3.12
C PRO A 150 -8.80 -3.67 2.05
N ASP A 151 -9.97 -3.06 2.32
CA ASP A 151 -10.60 -2.09 1.44
C ASP A 151 -9.78 -0.81 1.35
N ARG A 152 -9.25 -0.31 2.47
CA ARG A 152 -8.37 0.86 2.54
C ARG A 152 -7.13 0.67 1.68
N ALA A 153 -6.49 -0.50 1.77
CA ALA A 153 -5.32 -0.83 0.95
C ALA A 153 -5.65 -0.82 -0.56
N VAL A 154 -6.80 -1.36 -0.95
CA VAL A 154 -7.22 -1.37 -2.36
C VAL A 154 -7.61 0.03 -2.84
N ARG A 155 -8.31 0.83 -2.01
CA ARG A 155 -8.62 2.23 -2.34
C ARG A 155 -7.36 3.07 -2.51
N ALA A 156 -6.39 2.90 -1.59
CA ALA A 156 -5.08 3.56 -1.72
C ALA A 156 -4.40 3.20 -3.04
N ALA A 157 -4.36 1.91 -3.42
CA ALA A 157 -3.76 1.46 -4.67
C ALA A 157 -4.48 2.04 -5.91
N ILE A 158 -5.81 2.09 -5.92
CA ILE A 158 -6.59 2.72 -7.00
C ILE A 158 -6.26 4.21 -7.09
N ARG A 159 -6.18 4.90 -5.96
CA ARG A 159 -5.82 6.31 -5.91
C ARG A 159 -4.39 6.55 -6.38
N MET A 160 -3.43 5.71 -5.96
CA MET A 160 -2.05 5.78 -6.44
C MET A 160 -1.97 5.72 -7.96
N MET A 161 -2.75 4.83 -8.63
CA MET A 161 -2.83 4.78 -10.09
C MET A 161 -3.44 6.05 -10.68
N THR A 162 -4.50 6.58 -10.06
CA THR A 162 -5.18 7.78 -10.55
C THR A 162 -4.27 9.01 -10.46
N ASP A 163 -3.61 9.19 -9.31
CA ASP A 163 -2.73 10.34 -9.06
C ASP A 163 -1.42 10.22 -9.85
N LEU A 164 -0.93 8.99 -10.10
CA LEU A 164 0.18 8.75 -11.03
C LEU A 164 -0.17 9.17 -12.47
N ASN A 165 -1.39 8.91 -12.92
CA ASN A 165 -1.83 9.34 -14.24
C ASN A 165 -1.80 10.88 -14.35
N VAL A 166 -2.32 11.60 -13.34
CA VAL A 166 -2.25 13.07 -13.29
C VAL A 166 -0.81 13.57 -13.27
N PHE A 167 0.05 12.92 -12.49
CA PHE A 167 1.48 13.24 -12.46
C PHE A 167 2.14 13.02 -13.82
N ASN A 168 1.82 11.95 -14.53
CA ASN A 168 2.31 11.63 -15.86
C ASN A 168 1.82 12.62 -16.93
N GLU A 169 0.59 13.10 -16.85
CA GLU A 169 0.09 14.16 -17.73
C GLU A 169 0.95 15.42 -17.60
N LYS A 170 1.24 15.86 -16.38
CA LYS A 170 2.14 16.98 -16.12
C LYS A 170 3.55 16.72 -16.69
N ARG A 171 4.12 15.54 -16.43
CA ARG A 171 5.44 15.15 -16.96
C ARG A 171 5.49 15.18 -18.48
N SER A 172 4.42 14.72 -19.12
CA SER A 172 4.28 14.70 -20.59
C SER A 172 4.30 16.11 -21.18
N THR A 173 3.62 17.08 -20.53
CA THR A 173 3.68 18.50 -20.97
C THR A 173 5.06 19.11 -20.84
N GLU A 174 5.89 18.58 -19.94
CA GLU A 174 7.28 18.99 -19.74
C GLU A 174 8.27 18.18 -20.63
N GLY A 175 7.77 17.30 -21.50
CA GLY A 175 8.61 16.44 -22.35
C GLY A 175 9.38 15.36 -21.60
N LYS A 176 8.95 15.01 -20.37
CA LYS A 176 9.58 13.99 -19.54
C LYS A 176 8.90 12.63 -19.73
N MET A 177 9.66 11.56 -19.57
CA MET A 177 9.17 10.19 -19.67
C MET A 177 8.13 9.90 -18.56
N PRO A 178 6.99 9.25 -18.88
CA PRO A 178 6.02 8.83 -17.89
C PRO A 178 6.59 7.72 -16.98
N ILE A 179 6.08 7.65 -15.76
CA ILE A 179 6.39 6.60 -14.80
C ILE A 179 5.26 5.57 -14.82
N ASP A 180 5.61 4.32 -14.68
CA ASP A 180 4.67 3.22 -14.48
C ASP A 180 5.08 2.43 -13.23
N HIS A 181 4.11 1.87 -12.50
CA HIS A 181 4.37 1.04 -11.34
C HIS A 181 3.45 -0.19 -11.27
N GLY A 182 3.87 -1.19 -10.50
CA GLY A 182 3.07 -2.34 -10.14
C GLY A 182 2.84 -2.39 -8.63
N MET A 183 1.70 -2.94 -8.20
CA MET A 183 1.33 -3.07 -6.79
C MET A 183 0.82 -4.46 -6.51
N GLY A 184 1.32 -5.05 -5.41
CA GLY A 184 0.89 -6.34 -4.89
C GLY A 184 0.34 -6.21 -3.48
N ILE A 185 -0.87 -6.71 -3.24
CA ILE A 185 -1.57 -6.58 -1.96
C ILE A 185 -1.92 -7.97 -1.43
N ASN A 186 -1.63 -8.20 -0.15
CA ASN A 186 -2.01 -9.41 0.54
C ASN A 186 -2.48 -9.14 1.96
N THR A 187 -3.58 -9.76 2.35
CA THR A 187 -4.12 -9.75 3.71
C THR A 187 -3.87 -11.11 4.35
N ASP A 188 -3.16 -11.13 5.48
CA ASP A 188 -2.81 -12.40 6.17
C ASP A 188 -2.50 -12.12 7.64
N SER A 189 -2.28 -13.19 8.40
CA SER A 189 -1.70 -13.09 9.73
C SER A 189 -0.23 -12.66 9.64
N ILE A 190 0.09 -11.59 10.33
CA ILE A 190 1.43 -11.00 10.39
C ILE A 190 1.85 -10.82 11.85
N VAL A 191 3.14 -10.68 12.09
CA VAL A 191 3.69 -10.27 13.39
C VAL A 191 4.24 -8.86 13.22
N SER A 192 3.64 -7.89 13.91
CA SER A 192 4.05 -6.49 13.92
C SER A 192 4.76 -6.15 15.23
N GLY A 193 5.77 -5.31 15.19
CA GLY A 193 6.48 -4.84 16.38
C GLY A 193 7.85 -4.26 16.08
N ASN A 194 8.54 -3.89 17.15
CA ASN A 194 9.90 -3.40 17.09
C ASN A 194 10.88 -4.55 16.85
N ILE A 195 11.45 -4.60 15.66
CA ILE A 195 12.34 -5.68 15.21
C ILE A 195 13.72 -5.11 14.92
N GLY A 196 14.74 -5.71 15.50
CA GLY A 196 16.12 -5.27 15.27
C GLY A 196 17.03 -5.56 16.45
N SER A 197 17.91 -4.63 16.74
CA SER A 197 18.86 -4.71 17.83
C SER A 197 18.63 -3.55 18.80
N PRO A 198 19.16 -3.62 20.06
CA PRO A 198 19.07 -2.51 21.00
C PRO A 198 19.66 -1.18 20.50
N LYS A 199 20.49 -1.22 19.46
CA LYS A 199 21.09 -0.01 18.86
C LYS A 199 20.31 0.52 17.67
N ARG A 200 19.45 -0.30 17.05
CA ARG A 200 18.62 0.07 15.91
C ARG A 200 17.44 -0.88 15.82
N MET A 201 16.26 -0.34 15.93
CA MET A 201 15.00 -1.04 15.78
C MET A 201 14.17 -0.35 14.70
N ASP A 202 13.48 -1.15 13.93
CA ASP A 202 12.46 -0.68 12.99
C ASP A 202 11.13 -1.28 13.44
N TYR A 203 10.09 -0.47 13.58
CA TYR A 203 8.73 -0.98 13.72
C TYR A 203 8.30 -1.48 12.34
N THR A 204 8.09 -2.77 12.23
CA THR A 204 7.82 -3.43 10.94
C THR A 204 6.99 -4.69 11.13
N VAL A 205 6.65 -5.34 10.03
CA VAL A 205 5.92 -6.61 10.04
C VAL A 205 6.75 -7.73 9.40
N ILE A 206 6.58 -8.92 9.94
CA ILE A 206 7.16 -10.15 9.38
C ILE A 206 6.09 -11.22 9.24
N GLY A 207 6.31 -12.15 8.32
CA GLY A 207 5.44 -13.31 8.09
C GLY A 207 5.43 -13.74 6.63
N ASP A 208 4.87 -14.93 6.39
CA ASP A 208 4.72 -15.46 5.02
C ASP A 208 3.79 -14.58 4.17
N GLY A 209 2.81 -13.93 4.81
CA GLY A 209 1.91 -12.99 4.14
C GLY A 209 2.61 -11.77 3.56
N VAL A 210 3.69 -11.28 4.20
CA VAL A 210 4.52 -10.18 3.69
C VAL A 210 5.25 -10.61 2.42
N ASN A 211 5.85 -11.81 2.45
CA ASN A 211 6.56 -12.38 1.30
C ASN A 211 5.60 -12.64 0.12
N LEU A 212 4.35 -13.02 0.41
CA LEU A 212 3.34 -13.21 -0.63
C LEU A 212 2.99 -11.89 -1.32
N ALA A 213 2.79 -10.80 -0.58
CA ALA A 213 2.54 -9.47 -1.16
C ALA A 213 3.65 -9.03 -2.12
N ALA A 214 4.93 -9.19 -1.73
CA ALA A 214 6.08 -8.87 -2.57
C ALA A 214 6.13 -9.73 -3.86
N ARG A 215 5.76 -11.01 -3.79
CA ARG A 215 5.70 -11.87 -4.97
C ARG A 215 4.56 -11.50 -5.90
N ILE A 216 3.41 -11.13 -5.35
CA ILE A 216 2.25 -10.66 -6.13
C ILE A 216 2.61 -9.36 -6.85
N GLU A 217 3.33 -8.43 -6.18
CA GLU A 217 3.85 -7.23 -6.86
C GLU A 217 4.73 -7.62 -8.04
N SER A 218 5.75 -8.46 -7.82
CA SER A 218 6.66 -8.89 -8.88
C SER A 218 5.94 -9.58 -10.05
N ALA A 219 4.83 -10.25 -9.80
CA ALA A 219 4.00 -10.88 -10.82
C ALA A 219 3.26 -9.86 -11.72
N CYS A 220 3.10 -8.60 -11.29
CA CYS A 220 2.46 -7.56 -12.09
C CYS A 220 3.08 -7.41 -13.49
N LYS A 221 4.41 -7.54 -13.58
CA LYS A 221 5.16 -7.45 -14.85
C LYS A 221 4.73 -8.54 -15.84
N GLN A 222 4.47 -9.74 -15.34
CA GLN A 222 4.12 -10.90 -16.15
C GLN A 222 2.72 -10.78 -16.75
N TYR A 223 1.74 -10.33 -15.96
CA TYR A 223 0.35 -10.17 -16.42
C TYR A 223 0.10 -8.83 -17.08
N GLY A 224 1.06 -7.89 -17.00
CA GLY A 224 0.88 -6.52 -17.42
C GLY A 224 -0.17 -5.78 -16.59
N ALA A 225 -0.39 -6.26 -15.37
CA ALA A 225 -1.31 -5.69 -14.40
C ALA A 225 -0.65 -4.58 -13.58
N HIS A 226 -1.42 -3.63 -13.08
CA HIS A 226 -0.91 -2.58 -12.20
C HIS A 226 -1.22 -2.86 -10.73
N ILE A 227 -2.39 -3.44 -10.44
CA ILE A 227 -2.82 -3.79 -9.09
C ILE A 227 -3.19 -5.27 -9.08
N LEU A 228 -2.41 -6.07 -8.34
CA LEU A 228 -2.72 -7.47 -8.07
C LEU A 228 -2.99 -7.68 -6.59
N ILE A 229 -4.02 -8.46 -6.27
CA ILE A 229 -4.37 -8.82 -4.91
C ILE A 229 -4.42 -10.33 -4.75
N SER A 230 -4.09 -10.83 -3.55
CA SER A 230 -4.25 -12.24 -3.21
C SER A 230 -5.72 -12.65 -3.10
N GLU A 231 -5.97 -13.94 -3.15
CA GLU A 231 -7.28 -14.51 -2.86
C GLU A 231 -7.78 -14.11 -1.45
N TYR A 232 -6.88 -13.95 -0.49
CA TYR A 232 -7.25 -13.55 0.88
C TYR A 232 -7.79 -12.12 0.90
N THR A 233 -7.07 -11.18 0.25
CA THR A 233 -7.55 -9.81 0.09
C THR A 233 -8.84 -9.77 -0.74
N TYR A 234 -8.91 -10.52 -1.86
CA TYR A 234 -10.11 -10.62 -2.70
C TYR A 234 -11.34 -11.07 -1.91
N LYS A 235 -11.20 -12.06 -1.02
CA LYS A 235 -12.30 -12.53 -0.17
C LYS A 235 -12.76 -11.46 0.83
N ALA A 236 -11.82 -10.66 1.35
CA ALA A 236 -12.14 -9.58 2.27
C ALA A 236 -12.90 -8.43 1.58
N VAL A 237 -12.49 -8.03 0.37
CA VAL A 237 -13.10 -6.93 -0.40
C VAL A 237 -14.12 -7.40 -1.44
N LYS A 238 -14.62 -8.61 -1.31
CA LYS A 238 -15.49 -9.28 -2.29
C LYS A 238 -16.70 -8.41 -2.67
N ALA A 239 -16.95 -8.33 -3.99
CA ALA A 239 -18.03 -7.58 -4.60
C ALA A 239 -17.94 -6.05 -4.51
N THR A 240 -16.89 -5.48 -3.96
CA THR A 240 -16.67 -4.04 -3.93
C THR A 240 -16.05 -3.54 -5.23
N TYR A 241 -15.09 -4.30 -5.79
CA TYR A 241 -14.28 -3.88 -6.93
C TYR A 241 -14.45 -4.77 -8.15
N ARG A 242 -14.22 -4.19 -9.34
CA ARG A 242 -14.12 -4.92 -10.60
C ARG A 242 -12.79 -5.66 -10.65
N THR A 243 -12.86 -6.97 -10.56
CA THR A 243 -11.68 -7.83 -10.52
C THR A 243 -11.79 -8.95 -11.53
N ARG A 244 -10.62 -9.46 -11.96
CA ARG A 244 -10.54 -10.74 -12.69
C ARG A 244 -9.46 -11.62 -12.08
N GLN A 245 -9.69 -12.91 -11.99
CA GLN A 245 -8.65 -13.85 -11.62
C GLN A 245 -7.66 -13.98 -12.76
N VAL A 246 -6.38 -13.77 -12.48
CA VAL A 246 -5.32 -13.83 -13.50
C VAL A 246 -4.44 -15.05 -13.39
N ASP A 247 -4.32 -15.68 -12.21
CA ASP A 247 -3.57 -16.94 -12.06
C ASP A 247 -3.67 -17.52 -10.64
N TYR A 248 -2.88 -18.58 -10.42
CA TYR A 248 -2.55 -19.13 -9.10
C TYR A 248 -1.04 -19.04 -8.87
N VAL A 249 -0.63 -18.64 -7.66
CA VAL A 249 0.78 -18.55 -7.27
C VAL A 249 1.07 -19.58 -6.18
N ILE A 250 2.06 -20.42 -6.41
CA ILE A 250 2.56 -21.34 -5.38
C ILE A 250 3.54 -20.58 -4.49
N VAL A 251 3.19 -20.46 -3.20
CA VAL A 251 4.05 -19.80 -2.20
C VAL A 251 5.04 -20.81 -1.64
N LYS A 252 6.32 -20.46 -1.59
CA LYS A 252 7.36 -21.32 -0.98
C LYS A 252 6.97 -21.62 0.48
N GLY A 253 6.82 -22.91 0.81
CA GLY A 253 6.39 -23.36 2.14
C GLY A 253 4.88 -23.62 2.29
N LYS A 254 4.05 -23.22 1.32
CA LYS A 254 2.65 -23.65 1.23
C LYS A 254 2.49 -24.68 0.10
N THR A 255 1.69 -25.69 0.33
CA THR A 255 1.42 -26.77 -0.65
C THR A 255 0.28 -26.42 -1.59
N GLU A 256 -0.58 -25.49 -1.19
CA GLU A 256 -1.75 -25.08 -1.98
C GLU A 256 -1.48 -23.76 -2.71
N PRO A 257 -1.87 -23.69 -4.00
CA PRO A 257 -1.76 -22.46 -4.79
C PRO A 257 -2.75 -21.41 -4.27
N VAL A 258 -2.33 -20.13 -4.28
CA VAL A 258 -3.14 -18.98 -3.91
C VAL A 258 -3.60 -18.27 -5.17
N GLY A 259 -4.90 -18.01 -5.31
CA GLY A 259 -5.46 -17.24 -6.41
C GLY A 259 -4.97 -15.78 -6.39
N VAL A 260 -4.67 -15.25 -7.58
CA VAL A 260 -4.27 -13.86 -7.78
C VAL A 260 -5.29 -13.17 -8.67
N TYR A 261 -5.70 -11.98 -8.25
CA TYR A 261 -6.75 -11.19 -8.89
C TYR A 261 -6.23 -9.80 -9.25
N GLU A 262 -6.56 -9.34 -10.45
CA GLU A 262 -6.29 -7.97 -10.88
C GLU A 262 -7.47 -7.08 -10.53
N VAL A 263 -7.19 -5.89 -9.95
CA VAL A 263 -8.16 -4.82 -9.69
C VAL A 263 -8.13 -3.83 -10.84
N LEU A 264 -9.29 -3.46 -11.36
CA LEU A 264 -9.42 -2.70 -12.61
C LEU A 264 -10.19 -1.38 -12.45
N ASP A 265 -10.52 -0.97 -11.21
CA ASP A 265 -11.35 0.21 -10.94
C ASP A 265 -10.67 1.55 -11.23
N PHE A 266 -9.35 1.59 -11.39
CA PHE A 266 -8.61 2.78 -11.83
C PHE A 266 -8.74 3.04 -13.35
N HIS A 267 -9.26 2.08 -14.12
CA HIS A 267 -9.48 2.25 -15.54
C HIS A 267 -10.76 3.04 -15.86
N ASN A 268 -10.68 3.86 -16.88
CA ASN A 268 -11.79 4.55 -17.53
C ASN A 268 -11.94 4.08 -18.98
N ASP A 269 -12.95 4.59 -19.70
CA ASP A 269 -13.22 4.20 -21.09
C ASP A 269 -12.07 4.49 -22.07
N THR A 270 -11.19 5.44 -21.74
CA THR A 270 -10.01 5.76 -22.55
C THR A 270 -8.88 4.75 -22.30
N SER A 271 -8.62 4.41 -21.04
CA SER A 271 -7.53 3.49 -20.66
C SER A 271 -7.89 2.03 -20.86
N TYR A 272 -9.19 1.67 -20.76
CA TYR A 272 -9.69 0.33 -21.03
C TYR A 272 -11.12 0.38 -21.61
N PRO A 273 -11.27 0.47 -22.95
CA PRO A 273 -12.58 0.53 -23.58
C PRO A 273 -13.41 -0.74 -23.30
N ASN A 274 -14.72 -0.58 -23.05
CA ASN A 274 -15.67 -1.68 -22.83
C ASN A 274 -15.21 -2.70 -21.77
N LEU A 275 -14.61 -2.21 -20.67
CA LEU A 275 -14.02 -3.03 -19.61
C LEU A 275 -14.95 -4.14 -19.11
N VAL A 276 -16.24 -3.84 -18.87
CA VAL A 276 -17.20 -4.81 -18.32
C VAL A 276 -17.42 -5.97 -19.29
N GLU A 277 -17.53 -5.70 -20.60
CA GLU A 277 -17.65 -6.74 -21.62
C GLU A 277 -16.36 -7.58 -21.70
N ALA A 278 -15.20 -6.92 -21.72
CA ALA A 278 -13.91 -7.60 -21.75
C ALA A 278 -13.71 -8.52 -20.54
N LEU A 279 -14.14 -8.09 -19.34
CA LEU A 279 -14.10 -8.91 -18.13
C LEU A 279 -14.96 -10.16 -18.24
N GLY A 280 -16.19 -10.05 -18.77
CA GLY A 280 -17.07 -11.20 -18.97
C GLY A 280 -16.42 -12.23 -19.89
N VAL A 281 -15.92 -11.78 -21.06
CA VAL A 281 -15.25 -12.64 -22.03
C VAL A 281 -13.97 -13.25 -21.49
N PHE A 282 -13.17 -12.45 -20.73
CA PHE A 282 -11.94 -12.95 -20.09
C PHE A 282 -12.25 -14.06 -19.08
N ASN A 283 -13.23 -13.87 -18.23
CA ASN A 283 -13.61 -14.85 -17.20
C ASN A 283 -14.10 -16.18 -17.84
N ASP A 284 -14.82 -16.11 -18.94
CA ASP A 284 -15.23 -17.32 -19.70
C ASP A 284 -14.02 -17.99 -20.35
N GLY A 285 -13.07 -17.21 -20.85
CA GLY A 285 -11.79 -17.71 -21.37
C GLY A 285 -10.97 -18.40 -20.28
N TYR A 286 -10.87 -17.80 -19.11
CA TYR A 286 -10.16 -18.36 -17.95
C TYR A 286 -10.82 -19.66 -17.44
N ARG A 287 -12.16 -19.71 -17.40
CA ARG A 287 -12.90 -20.94 -17.09
C ARG A 287 -12.60 -22.04 -18.11
N SER A 288 -12.60 -21.71 -19.40
CA SER A 288 -12.26 -22.66 -20.47
C SER A 288 -10.82 -23.16 -20.38
N TRP A 289 -9.87 -22.28 -19.95
CA TRP A 289 -8.50 -22.64 -19.62
C TRP A 289 -8.45 -23.68 -18.49
N ASN A 290 -9.13 -23.43 -17.37
CA ASN A 290 -9.17 -24.35 -16.24
C ASN A 290 -9.79 -25.70 -16.57
N GLU A 291 -10.70 -25.74 -17.55
CA GLU A 291 -11.34 -26.96 -18.02
C GLU A 291 -10.55 -27.67 -19.18
N ALA A 292 -9.31 -27.24 -19.44
CA ALA A 292 -8.47 -27.74 -20.55
C ALA A 292 -9.11 -27.61 -21.94
N LYS A 293 -10.05 -26.68 -22.11
CA LYS A 293 -10.72 -26.41 -23.40
C LYS A 293 -9.94 -25.34 -24.19
N TRP A 294 -8.72 -25.72 -24.62
CA TRP A 294 -7.75 -24.76 -25.18
C TRP A 294 -8.27 -24.00 -26.40
N ASP A 295 -8.98 -24.66 -27.33
CA ASP A 295 -9.51 -24.01 -28.54
C ASP A 295 -10.59 -22.97 -28.21
N GLN A 296 -11.45 -23.26 -27.23
CA GLN A 296 -12.45 -22.33 -26.75
C GLN A 296 -11.81 -21.15 -26.02
N ALA A 297 -10.84 -21.43 -25.15
CA ALA A 297 -10.09 -20.40 -24.45
C ALA A 297 -9.38 -19.44 -25.42
N ILE A 298 -8.70 -19.98 -26.46
CA ILE A 298 -8.05 -19.17 -27.51
C ILE A 298 -9.04 -18.23 -28.18
N LYS A 299 -10.24 -18.73 -28.54
CA LYS A 299 -11.26 -17.90 -29.18
C LYS A 299 -11.65 -16.73 -28.27
N LEU A 300 -11.95 -17.02 -27.02
CA LEU A 300 -12.38 -16.01 -26.03
C LEU A 300 -11.30 -14.98 -25.74
N PHE A 301 -10.04 -15.41 -25.54
CA PHE A 301 -8.94 -14.45 -25.33
C PHE A 301 -8.64 -13.60 -26.59
N LYS A 302 -8.84 -14.13 -27.80
CA LYS A 302 -8.80 -13.33 -29.03
C LYS A 302 -9.92 -12.29 -29.07
N ASP A 303 -11.12 -12.63 -28.58
CA ASP A 303 -12.21 -11.67 -28.50
C ASP A 303 -11.92 -10.57 -27.46
N VAL A 304 -11.30 -10.89 -26.31
CA VAL A 304 -10.76 -9.87 -25.38
C VAL A 304 -9.77 -8.94 -26.08
N LYS A 305 -8.83 -9.50 -26.87
CA LYS A 305 -7.83 -8.71 -27.63
C LYS A 305 -8.44 -7.83 -28.73
N LYS A 306 -9.64 -8.15 -29.23
CA LYS A 306 -10.38 -7.27 -30.14
C LYS A 306 -10.96 -6.06 -29.41
N ILE A 307 -11.41 -6.24 -28.17
CA ILE A 307 -11.94 -5.16 -27.32
C ILE A 307 -10.79 -4.27 -26.82
N ASN A 308 -9.75 -4.89 -26.25
CA ASN A 308 -8.54 -4.22 -25.82
C ASN A 308 -7.27 -4.88 -26.38
N PRO A 309 -6.71 -4.35 -27.48
CA PRO A 309 -5.48 -4.89 -28.08
C PRO A 309 -4.28 -4.92 -27.11
N ASN A 310 -4.27 -4.09 -26.07
CA ASN A 310 -3.18 -3.96 -25.10
C ASN A 310 -3.33 -4.89 -23.89
N ASP A 311 -4.39 -5.72 -23.81
CA ASP A 311 -4.57 -6.65 -22.71
C ASP A 311 -3.48 -7.72 -22.71
N LYS A 312 -2.49 -7.57 -21.82
CA LYS A 312 -1.34 -8.48 -21.74
C LYS A 312 -1.71 -9.80 -21.07
N ALA A 313 -2.65 -9.81 -20.14
CA ALA A 313 -3.11 -11.04 -19.51
C ALA A 313 -3.80 -11.96 -20.54
N ALA A 314 -4.66 -11.41 -21.41
CA ALA A 314 -5.25 -12.17 -22.49
C ALA A 314 -4.19 -12.71 -23.48
N GLN A 315 -3.16 -11.90 -23.80
CA GLN A 315 -2.05 -12.36 -24.64
C GLN A 315 -1.28 -13.50 -23.98
N LEU A 316 -0.98 -13.40 -22.70
CA LEU A 316 -0.30 -14.47 -21.95
C LEU A 316 -1.08 -15.79 -22.02
N TYR A 317 -2.40 -15.73 -21.87
CA TYR A 317 -3.23 -16.95 -21.97
C TYR A 317 -3.33 -17.50 -23.38
N LEU A 318 -3.27 -16.67 -24.41
CA LEU A 318 -3.14 -17.17 -25.80
C LEU A 318 -1.86 -17.97 -25.98
N ASP A 319 -0.72 -17.43 -25.48
CA ASP A 319 0.57 -18.11 -25.59
C ASP A 319 0.61 -19.42 -24.78
N ARG A 320 0.01 -19.42 -23.58
CA ARG A 320 -0.12 -20.60 -22.71
C ARG A 320 -1.02 -21.68 -23.36
N CYS A 321 -2.15 -21.30 -23.93
CA CYS A 321 -3.04 -22.23 -24.63
C CYS A 321 -2.34 -22.85 -25.84
N ASP A 322 -1.60 -22.08 -26.63
CA ASP A 322 -0.82 -22.58 -27.75
C ASP A 322 0.29 -23.54 -27.31
N HIS A 323 0.92 -23.24 -26.15
CA HIS A 323 1.89 -24.16 -25.57
C HIS A 323 1.26 -25.48 -25.14
N MET A 324 0.12 -25.43 -24.41
CA MET A 324 -0.58 -26.64 -23.93
C MET A 324 -1.13 -27.50 -25.05
N LYS A 325 -1.52 -26.93 -26.19
CA LYS A 325 -1.92 -27.70 -27.38
C LYS A 325 -0.73 -28.45 -27.97
N LYS A 326 0.47 -27.89 -27.96
CA LYS A 326 1.70 -28.53 -28.44
C LYS A 326 2.27 -29.52 -27.43
N ASN A 327 2.10 -29.25 -26.13
CA ASN A 327 2.64 -30.01 -25.03
C ASN A 327 1.52 -30.31 -24.00
N PRO A 328 0.59 -31.22 -24.34
CA PRO A 328 -0.53 -31.52 -23.43
C PRO A 328 -0.01 -32.10 -22.09
N PRO A 329 -0.67 -31.83 -20.98
CA PRO A 329 -0.27 -32.35 -19.68
C PRO A 329 -0.33 -33.87 -19.66
N LYS A 330 0.60 -34.50 -18.93
CA LYS A 330 0.69 -35.99 -18.88
C LYS A 330 -0.34 -36.63 -17.94
N GLY A 331 -1.15 -35.82 -17.22
CA GLY A 331 -2.19 -36.23 -16.27
C GLY A 331 -3.37 -35.28 -16.31
N ASP A 332 -4.23 -35.38 -15.26
CA ASP A 332 -5.35 -34.47 -15.11
C ASP A 332 -4.85 -33.03 -14.96
N TRP A 333 -5.50 -32.12 -15.69
CA TRP A 333 -5.18 -30.69 -15.63
C TRP A 333 -5.85 -30.07 -14.41
N ASP A 334 -5.04 -29.45 -13.54
CA ASP A 334 -5.49 -28.79 -12.29
C ASP A 334 -5.65 -27.26 -12.42
N GLY A 335 -5.45 -26.71 -13.62
CA GLY A 335 -5.53 -25.25 -13.85
C GLY A 335 -4.25 -24.48 -13.47
N VAL A 336 -3.27 -25.12 -12.83
CA VAL A 336 -2.08 -24.45 -12.31
C VAL A 336 -0.97 -24.43 -13.34
N TRP A 337 -0.50 -23.21 -13.67
CA TRP A 337 0.70 -23.02 -14.49
C TRP A 337 1.93 -22.87 -13.59
N ILE A 338 2.88 -23.81 -13.70
CA ILE A 338 4.16 -23.72 -12.97
C ILE A 338 5.08 -22.75 -13.71
N MET A 339 5.39 -21.63 -13.06
CA MET A 339 6.33 -20.67 -13.61
C MET A 339 7.77 -21.22 -13.48
N THR A 340 8.45 -21.39 -14.61
CA THR A 340 9.84 -21.90 -14.68
C THR A 340 10.88 -20.80 -14.77
N THR A 341 10.49 -19.53 -14.94
CA THR A 341 11.37 -18.35 -15.00
C THR A 341 11.30 -17.54 -13.71
N LYS A 342 12.48 -17.16 -13.20
CA LYS A 342 12.65 -16.23 -12.09
C LYS A 342 12.49 -14.81 -12.57
#